data_c609fb305ae6afafb8b5b3118d2092a1
#
_entry.id   c609fb305ae6afafb8b5b3118d2092a1
#
_cell.length_a   1.000
_cell.length_b   1.000
_cell.length_c   1.000
_cell.angle_alpha   90.00
_cell.angle_beta   90.00
_cell.angle_gamma   90.00
#
_symmetry.space_group_name_H-M   'P 1'
#
loop_
_entity.id
_entity.type
_entity.pdbx_description
1 polymer ?
#
loop_
_entity_poly.entity_id
_entity_poly.type
_entity_poly.pdbx_seq_one_letter_code
_entity_poly.pdbx_strand_id
1 'polypeptide(L)'
;AAPLPELLSNNGKHALMVDGAPYIILGSQTNNSSNYPDALKDVWPSMEKMGANTLSIPVAWEQIEPVEGQFDFSFVDVLLKEARQRKVRLVLLWFATWKNNAPHYAPAWVKLDNARFPRVVKEDGDTLNSLSPLGQNTLAADKKAFVELMKYLAKRDKDHTVIMVQVQNEVGTYGAVRDYSPMAQAVFNAAVPDDLIQKLQLKPGTWSQVFGRDADEFFHAYQIARYCDEVTVAGKAIKNLPMYVNVALRNPFNPGLPGQYSSGGGTDNVLHIWKAAAPNIDLIAPDIYFRDYKTVSKVLELYTRPDNALFVAEIGNDQPFARYLFPTLGKGGIGFSPFGMDDTDYTNYPLGAKVYNDETIEQFAQVYRLVNPMMREWARLSYQGQVWGVAEPLDSTTETQKIWNAEATPEEKEQHKKDRASALTQQLDLGLWDAEVTYGRPMFWVTPPEGNTPAAGGALIAQLDDNEYLVTAYKARVEFKPSQELAGKKFMIERVEEGRFEKGKWVMERVWNGDQTDWGLNFTDRPHLLRVKMASYSVQ
;
A
#
# COMPACT_ATOMS: atom_id res chain seq x y z
N ALA A 1 -14.65 16.60 -20.91
CA ALA A 1 -13.58 16.53 -19.92
C ALA A 1 -13.70 15.25 -19.09
N ALA A 2 -12.60 14.63 -18.74
CA ALA A 2 -12.59 13.46 -17.87
C ALA A 2 -13.10 13.84 -16.46
N PRO A 3 -13.85 12.96 -15.78
CA PRO A 3 -14.26 13.22 -14.41
C PRO A 3 -13.03 13.25 -13.46
N LEU A 4 -13.14 14.03 -12.38
CA LEU A 4 -12.13 14.03 -11.34
C LEU A 4 -11.94 12.61 -10.77
N PRO A 5 -10.72 12.18 -10.55
CA PRO A 5 -10.49 11.00 -9.72
C PRO A 5 -11.14 11.19 -8.35
N GLU A 6 -11.70 10.13 -7.81
CA GLU A 6 -12.29 10.16 -6.47
C GLU A 6 -12.18 8.80 -5.80
N LEU A 7 -12.13 8.79 -4.48
CA LEU A 7 -12.18 7.58 -3.70
C LEU A 7 -13.61 7.36 -3.20
N LEU A 8 -14.24 6.28 -3.65
CA LEU A 8 -15.57 5.87 -3.23
C LEU A 8 -15.49 4.80 -2.16
N SER A 9 -16.42 4.84 -1.21
CA SER A 9 -16.53 3.83 -0.16
C SER A 9 -18.00 3.46 -0.01
N ASN A 10 -18.28 2.14 0.03
CA ASN A 10 -19.61 1.61 0.20
C ASN A 10 -19.55 0.25 0.90
N ASN A 11 -20.25 0.13 2.03
CA ASN A 11 -20.31 -1.12 2.81
C ASN A 11 -18.92 -1.67 3.17
N GLY A 12 -17.99 -0.79 3.52
CA GLY A 12 -16.63 -1.15 3.90
C GLY A 12 -15.70 -1.51 2.75
N LYS A 13 -16.16 -1.38 1.51
CA LYS A 13 -15.37 -1.57 0.29
C LYS A 13 -15.03 -0.22 -0.32
N HIS A 14 -13.92 -0.18 -1.05
CA HIS A 14 -13.38 1.07 -1.58
C HIS A 14 -13.00 0.92 -3.05
N ALA A 15 -13.11 2.02 -3.80
CA ALA A 15 -12.63 2.08 -5.17
C ALA A 15 -12.01 3.46 -5.45
N LEU A 16 -10.83 3.45 -6.04
CA LEU A 16 -10.26 4.65 -6.64
C LEU A 16 -10.81 4.76 -8.06
N MET A 17 -11.59 5.80 -8.30
CA MET A 17 -12.18 6.06 -9.61
C MET A 17 -11.22 6.89 -10.45
N VAL A 18 -10.86 6.38 -11.61
CA VAL A 18 -10.05 7.09 -12.61
C VAL A 18 -10.76 6.97 -13.97
N ASP A 19 -10.98 8.08 -14.62
CA ASP A 19 -11.78 8.14 -15.86
C ASP A 19 -13.19 7.55 -15.68
N GLY A 20 -13.77 7.74 -14.50
CA GLY A 20 -15.14 7.31 -14.21
C GLY A 20 -15.32 5.83 -13.93
N ALA A 21 -14.24 5.07 -13.75
CA ALA A 21 -14.29 3.63 -13.48
C ALA A 21 -13.27 3.22 -12.42
N PRO A 22 -13.54 2.14 -11.66
CA PRO A 22 -12.60 1.62 -10.68
C PRO A 22 -11.23 1.29 -11.31
N TYR A 23 -10.18 1.59 -10.55
CA TYR A 23 -8.79 1.52 -10.99
C TYR A 23 -7.92 0.91 -9.89
N ILE A 24 -6.96 0.10 -10.27
CA ILE A 24 -5.93 -0.42 -9.35
C ILE A 24 -4.60 0.23 -9.72
N ILE A 25 -3.95 0.84 -8.74
CA ILE A 25 -2.59 1.34 -8.89
C ILE A 25 -1.63 0.15 -8.90
N LEU A 26 -1.09 -0.16 -10.08
CA LEU A 26 0.09 -1.01 -10.22
C LEU A 26 1.28 -0.06 -10.32
N GLY A 27 1.79 0.28 -9.16
CA GLY A 27 2.65 1.44 -9.00
C GLY A 27 4.13 1.16 -9.10
N SER A 28 4.86 2.24 -9.25
CA SER A 28 6.31 2.33 -9.13
C SER A 28 6.62 3.66 -8.45
N GLN A 29 7.50 3.65 -7.46
CA GLN A 29 7.95 4.89 -6.82
C GLN A 29 9.42 5.11 -7.12
N THR A 30 9.77 6.35 -7.47
CA THR A 30 11.15 6.74 -7.71
C THR A 30 11.97 6.78 -6.42
N ASN A 31 13.29 6.77 -6.54
CA ASN A 31 14.15 7.26 -5.47
C ASN A 31 13.86 8.74 -5.21
N ASN A 32 14.26 9.22 -4.01
CA ASN A 32 13.82 10.53 -3.53
C ASN A 32 14.32 11.71 -4.35
N SER A 33 15.42 11.57 -5.07
CA SER A 33 16.04 12.65 -5.82
C SER A 33 15.87 12.53 -7.34
N SER A 34 14.95 11.67 -7.78
CA SER A 34 14.67 11.46 -9.22
C SER A 34 13.60 12.42 -9.77
N ASN A 35 13.25 13.44 -9.00
CA ASN A 35 12.25 14.45 -9.34
C ASN A 35 12.84 15.66 -10.09
N TYR A 36 13.66 15.37 -11.09
CA TYR A 36 14.25 16.39 -11.99
C TYR A 36 14.17 15.89 -13.44
N PRO A 37 14.13 16.82 -14.42
CA PRO A 37 13.94 16.41 -15.83
C PRO A 37 14.95 15.39 -16.33
N ASP A 38 16.23 15.57 -16.03
CA ASP A 38 17.27 14.63 -16.49
C ASP A 38 17.17 13.26 -15.84
N ALA A 39 16.65 13.18 -14.62
CA ALA A 39 16.49 11.91 -13.91
C ALA A 39 15.37 11.06 -14.51
N LEU A 40 14.39 11.65 -15.17
CA LEU A 40 13.24 10.93 -15.73
C LEU A 40 13.65 9.92 -16.79
N LYS A 41 14.77 10.13 -17.49
CA LYS A 41 15.32 9.16 -18.46
C LYS A 41 15.67 7.80 -17.84
N ASP A 42 15.96 7.79 -16.53
CA ASP A 42 16.26 6.57 -15.77
C ASP A 42 15.01 6.00 -15.07
N VAL A 43 13.94 6.79 -15.01
CA VAL A 43 12.66 6.39 -14.39
C VAL A 43 11.77 5.64 -15.36
N TRP A 44 11.55 6.19 -16.56
CA TRP A 44 10.59 5.62 -17.52
C TRP A 44 10.94 4.20 -17.99
N PRO A 45 12.22 3.87 -18.28
CA PRO A 45 12.55 2.51 -18.68
C PRO A 45 12.18 1.45 -17.66
N SER A 46 12.36 1.74 -16.36
CA SER A 46 11.96 0.83 -15.27
C SER A 46 10.45 0.62 -15.23
N MET A 47 9.67 1.70 -15.34
CA MET A 47 8.22 1.61 -15.38
C MET A 47 7.72 0.77 -16.55
N GLU A 48 8.30 0.97 -17.72
CA GLU A 48 7.91 0.25 -18.93
C GLU A 48 8.20 -1.24 -18.80
N LYS A 49 9.40 -1.61 -18.35
CA LYS A 49 9.79 -3.01 -18.09
C LYS A 49 8.92 -3.65 -17.02
N MET A 50 8.52 -2.90 -16.04
CA MET A 50 7.71 -3.36 -14.93
C MET A 50 6.24 -3.55 -15.31
N GLY A 51 5.77 -2.83 -16.32
CA GLY A 51 4.35 -2.80 -16.67
C GLY A 51 3.53 -2.01 -15.65
N ALA A 52 4.14 -1.04 -14.97
CA ALA A 52 3.45 -0.17 -14.02
C ALA A 52 2.54 0.81 -14.77
N ASN A 53 1.37 1.08 -14.21
CA ASN A 53 0.41 2.04 -14.78
C ASN A 53 0.46 3.41 -14.10
N THR A 54 1.13 3.51 -12.95
CA THR A 54 1.16 4.71 -12.12
C THR A 54 2.55 4.91 -11.54
N LEU A 55 3.04 6.14 -11.60
CA LEU A 55 4.31 6.55 -10.99
C LEU A 55 4.03 7.44 -9.79
N SER A 56 4.59 7.07 -8.65
CA SER A 56 4.67 7.93 -7.46
C SER A 56 6.01 8.66 -7.48
N ILE A 57 5.98 10.00 -7.48
CA ILE A 57 7.18 10.81 -7.63
C ILE A 57 7.09 12.09 -6.79
N PRO A 58 8.19 12.49 -6.12
CA PRO A 58 8.19 13.71 -5.31
C PRO A 58 8.02 14.99 -6.13
N VAL A 59 7.31 15.93 -5.53
CA VAL A 59 7.42 17.36 -5.83
C VAL A 59 7.83 18.01 -4.52
N ALA A 60 9.04 18.55 -4.47
CA ALA A 60 9.60 19.09 -3.24
C ALA A 60 9.24 20.56 -3.09
N TRP A 61 8.95 20.99 -1.86
CA TRP A 61 8.69 22.39 -1.57
C TRP A 61 9.88 23.27 -1.98
N GLU A 62 11.12 22.85 -1.65
CA GLU A 62 12.33 23.60 -2.05
C GLU A 62 12.49 23.70 -3.57
N GLN A 63 11.91 22.78 -4.32
CA GLN A 63 11.97 22.78 -5.78
C GLN A 63 11.03 23.81 -6.39
N ILE A 64 9.82 23.93 -5.85
CA ILE A 64 8.81 24.83 -6.41
C ILE A 64 8.85 26.24 -5.83
N GLU A 65 9.41 26.42 -4.63
CA GLU A 65 9.52 27.73 -3.96
C GLU A 65 10.92 27.93 -3.33
N PRO A 66 12.00 27.90 -4.16
CA PRO A 66 13.36 28.08 -3.63
C PRO A 66 13.57 29.47 -3.00
N VAL A 67 12.88 30.46 -3.49
CA VAL A 67 12.82 31.82 -2.94
C VAL A 67 11.38 32.10 -2.52
N GLU A 68 11.19 32.60 -1.30
CA GLU A 68 9.86 32.83 -0.75
C GLU A 68 8.99 33.67 -1.70
N GLY A 69 7.82 33.15 -2.05
CA GLY A 69 6.86 33.82 -2.94
C GLY A 69 7.16 33.69 -4.43
N GLN A 70 8.26 33.04 -4.82
CA GLN A 70 8.62 32.83 -6.22
C GLN A 70 8.50 31.34 -6.57
N PHE A 71 7.56 31.02 -7.46
CA PHE A 71 7.21 29.62 -7.76
C PHE A 71 7.77 29.20 -9.12
N ASP A 72 8.33 27.99 -9.17
CA ASP A 72 8.87 27.35 -10.36
C ASP A 72 8.24 25.96 -10.52
N PHE A 73 7.38 25.80 -11.53
CA PHE A 73 6.70 24.54 -11.86
C PHE A 73 7.27 23.86 -13.11
N SER A 74 8.47 24.23 -13.54
CA SER A 74 9.08 23.70 -14.76
C SER A 74 9.21 22.17 -14.75
N PHE A 75 9.57 21.60 -13.60
CA PHE A 75 9.64 20.13 -13.47
C PHE A 75 8.25 19.50 -13.63
N VAL A 76 7.23 20.08 -13.01
CA VAL A 76 5.85 19.55 -13.08
C VAL A 76 5.36 19.54 -14.54
N ASP A 77 5.68 20.59 -15.32
CA ASP A 77 5.36 20.63 -16.75
C ASP A 77 5.99 19.47 -17.52
N VAL A 78 7.27 19.25 -17.33
CA VAL A 78 8.00 18.16 -17.99
C VAL A 78 7.42 16.81 -17.59
N LEU A 79 7.18 16.61 -16.30
CA LEU A 79 6.62 15.37 -15.75
C LEU A 79 5.24 15.06 -16.35
N LEU A 80 4.34 16.02 -16.37
CA LEU A 80 3.00 15.86 -16.93
C LEU A 80 3.06 15.49 -18.42
N LYS A 81 3.88 16.21 -19.19
CA LYS A 81 4.06 15.96 -20.62
C LYS A 81 4.57 14.53 -20.89
N GLU A 82 5.61 14.11 -20.18
CA GLU A 82 6.24 12.81 -20.40
C GLU A 82 5.36 11.66 -19.91
N ALA A 83 4.63 11.83 -18.81
CA ALA A 83 3.67 10.84 -18.33
C ALA A 83 2.52 10.64 -19.34
N ARG A 84 1.99 11.72 -19.91
CA ARG A 84 0.94 11.65 -20.94
C ARG A 84 1.41 10.94 -22.21
N GLN A 85 2.63 11.21 -22.65
CA GLN A 85 3.23 10.51 -23.80
C GLN A 85 3.30 9.01 -23.60
N ARG A 86 3.48 8.58 -22.34
CA ARG A 86 3.60 7.16 -21.96
C ARG A 86 2.27 6.56 -21.50
N LYS A 87 1.21 7.35 -21.44
CA LYS A 87 -0.12 6.92 -21.00
C LYS A 87 -0.12 6.30 -19.61
N VAL A 88 0.69 6.88 -18.71
CA VAL A 88 0.74 6.50 -17.29
C VAL A 88 0.15 7.61 -16.43
N ARG A 89 -0.33 7.23 -15.25
CA ARG A 89 -0.85 8.16 -14.26
C ARG A 89 0.22 8.49 -13.22
N LEU A 90 -0.02 9.55 -12.47
CA LEU A 90 0.91 10.05 -11.46
C LEU A 90 0.22 10.12 -10.09
N VAL A 91 0.99 9.78 -9.07
CA VAL A 91 0.72 10.17 -7.68
C VAL A 91 1.85 11.13 -7.29
N LEU A 92 1.51 12.36 -6.95
CA LEU A 92 2.51 13.33 -6.52
C LEU A 92 2.72 13.24 -5.01
N LEU A 93 3.99 13.22 -4.61
CA LEU A 93 4.39 13.15 -3.22
C LEU A 93 4.83 14.55 -2.79
N TRP A 94 4.02 15.22 -1.96
CA TRP A 94 4.33 16.54 -1.46
C TRP A 94 5.36 16.43 -0.34
N PHE A 95 6.65 16.51 -0.70
CA PHE A 95 7.76 16.54 0.24
C PHE A 95 7.98 17.96 0.71
N ALA A 96 7.51 18.27 1.92
CA ALA A 96 7.49 19.65 2.41
C ALA A 96 7.98 19.77 3.85
N THR A 97 7.07 19.99 4.80
CA THR A 97 7.41 20.16 6.21
C THR A 97 8.09 18.93 6.79
N TRP A 98 7.60 17.74 6.41
CA TRP A 98 8.16 16.46 6.85
C TRP A 98 8.48 15.56 5.68
N LYS A 99 9.70 15.04 5.66
CA LYS A 99 10.14 13.89 4.87
C LYS A 99 10.96 13.01 5.82
N ASN A 100 10.41 11.84 6.21
CA ASN A 100 10.99 10.99 7.25
C ASN A 100 11.22 11.81 8.54
N ASN A 101 10.22 12.57 8.96
CA ASN A 101 10.16 13.49 10.10
C ASN A 101 11.08 14.74 10.04
N ALA A 102 12.00 14.85 9.13
CA ALA A 102 12.89 16.00 9.01
C ALA A 102 12.47 16.96 7.89
N PRO A 103 12.87 18.24 7.96
CA PRO A 103 12.50 19.24 6.97
C PRO A 103 13.47 19.32 5.78
N HIS A 104 14.04 18.19 5.36
CA HIS A 104 15.08 18.18 4.33
C HIS A 104 14.63 18.83 3.02
N TYR A 105 13.38 18.64 2.64
CA TYR A 105 12.82 19.12 1.37
C TYR A 105 12.07 20.44 1.48
N ALA A 106 12.03 21.03 2.68
CA ALA A 106 11.59 22.42 2.85
C ALA A 106 12.66 23.37 2.28
N PRO A 107 12.28 24.53 1.74
CA PRO A 107 13.27 25.49 1.22
C PRO A 107 14.17 26.04 2.33
N ALA A 108 15.36 26.52 1.94
CA ALA A 108 16.34 27.05 2.88
C ALA A 108 15.77 28.15 3.77
N TRP A 109 14.93 29.02 3.22
CA TRP A 109 14.32 30.10 3.98
C TRP A 109 13.33 29.61 5.07
N VAL A 110 12.88 28.34 5.00
CA VAL A 110 12.10 27.68 6.06
C VAL A 110 13.02 26.91 7.01
N LYS A 111 13.77 25.95 6.49
CA LYS A 111 14.50 24.97 7.32
C LYS A 111 15.67 25.54 8.09
N LEU A 112 16.15 26.72 7.73
CA LEU A 112 17.24 27.40 8.41
C LEU A 112 16.78 28.53 9.35
N ASP A 113 15.50 28.87 9.36
CA ASP A 113 14.95 29.94 10.21
C ASP A 113 14.10 29.34 11.33
N ASN A 114 14.75 28.86 12.39
CA ASN A 114 14.06 28.22 13.50
C ASN A 114 13.22 29.19 14.33
N ALA A 115 13.55 30.48 14.32
CA ALA A 115 12.76 31.49 15.03
C ALA A 115 11.36 31.64 14.42
N ARG A 116 11.28 31.67 13.09
CA ARG A 116 10.02 31.80 12.36
C ARG A 116 9.31 30.44 12.20
N PHE A 117 10.08 29.36 12.00
CA PHE A 117 9.57 28.00 11.75
C PHE A 117 10.16 27.04 12.79
N PRO A 118 9.55 26.97 13.99
CA PRO A 118 10.18 26.29 15.13
C PRO A 118 10.18 24.77 15.00
N ARG A 119 11.23 24.17 15.56
CA ARG A 119 11.40 22.71 15.67
C ARG A 119 10.81 22.19 16.97
N VAL A 120 10.57 20.90 16.97
CA VAL A 120 10.19 20.12 18.16
C VAL A 120 11.30 20.21 19.21
N VAL A 121 10.91 20.46 20.45
CA VAL A 121 11.80 20.51 21.62
C VAL A 121 11.57 19.26 22.47
N LYS A 122 12.64 18.60 22.86
CA LYS A 122 12.63 17.44 23.76
C LYS A 122 12.35 17.87 25.19
N GLU A 123 12.07 16.91 26.07
CA GLU A 123 11.88 17.16 27.50
C GLU A 123 13.06 17.85 28.16
N ASP A 124 14.29 17.53 27.75
CA ASP A 124 15.53 18.12 28.28
C ASP A 124 15.84 19.52 27.73
N GLY A 125 15.00 20.03 26.82
CA GLY A 125 15.19 21.34 26.20
C GLY A 125 15.96 21.34 24.89
N ASP A 126 16.56 20.21 24.49
CA ASP A 126 17.25 20.10 23.19
C ASP A 126 16.24 20.11 22.04
N THR A 127 16.69 20.63 20.91
CA THR A 127 15.88 20.73 19.69
C THR A 127 16.16 19.55 18.75
N LEU A 128 15.11 18.95 18.25
CA LEU A 128 15.20 17.92 17.21
C LEU A 128 15.12 18.55 15.82
N ASN A 129 15.71 17.89 14.82
CA ASN A 129 15.59 18.34 13.43
C ASN A 129 14.25 17.87 12.83
N SER A 130 13.18 18.35 13.43
CA SER A 130 11.80 18.08 12.99
C SER A 130 10.97 19.32 13.30
N LEU A 131 10.27 19.86 12.32
CA LEU A 131 9.45 21.06 12.52
C LEU A 131 8.24 20.74 13.39
N SER A 132 7.90 21.64 14.30
CA SER A 132 6.76 21.47 15.19
C SER A 132 5.43 21.57 14.44
N PRO A 133 4.48 20.66 14.69
CA PRO A 133 3.14 20.80 14.11
C PRO A 133 2.35 21.99 14.67
N LEU A 134 2.83 22.60 15.75
CA LEU A 134 2.20 23.78 16.37
C LEU A 134 2.71 25.10 15.78
N GLY A 135 3.68 25.05 14.87
CA GLY A 135 4.20 26.25 14.21
C GLY A 135 3.20 26.82 13.21
N GLN A 136 2.51 27.91 13.58
CA GLN A 136 1.49 28.52 12.72
C GLN A 136 2.09 29.14 11.46
N ASN A 137 3.29 29.70 11.54
CA ASN A 137 4.00 30.22 10.37
C ASN A 137 4.38 29.10 9.40
N THR A 138 4.76 27.95 9.93
CA THR A 138 5.10 26.76 9.14
C THR A 138 3.87 26.25 8.37
N LEU A 139 2.75 26.10 9.08
CA LEU A 139 1.49 25.68 8.47
C LEU A 139 1.04 26.65 7.37
N ALA A 140 1.09 27.93 7.64
CA ALA A 140 0.67 28.97 6.67
C ALA A 140 1.54 28.93 5.41
N ALA A 141 2.86 28.77 5.56
CA ALA A 141 3.79 28.73 4.43
C ALA A 141 3.65 27.45 3.60
N ASP A 142 3.57 26.29 4.25
CA ASP A 142 3.33 24.99 3.58
C ASP A 142 2.01 25.03 2.80
N LYS A 143 0.95 25.45 3.47
CA LYS A 143 -0.39 25.57 2.88
C LYS A 143 -0.38 26.46 1.63
N LYS A 144 0.30 27.61 1.69
CA LYS A 144 0.43 28.53 0.56
C LYS A 144 1.12 27.86 -0.63
N ALA A 145 2.23 27.19 -0.39
CA ALA A 145 2.99 26.50 -1.43
C ALA A 145 2.16 25.36 -2.04
N PHE A 146 1.51 24.55 -1.20
CA PHE A 146 0.66 23.45 -1.65
C PHE A 146 -0.51 23.95 -2.51
N VAL A 147 -1.15 25.03 -2.10
CA VAL A 147 -2.23 25.69 -2.88
C VAL A 147 -1.72 26.12 -4.26
N GLU A 148 -0.52 26.68 -4.34
CA GLU A 148 0.07 27.09 -5.64
C GLU A 148 0.32 25.86 -6.54
N LEU A 149 0.78 24.75 -5.98
CA LEU A 149 0.91 23.48 -6.72
C LEU A 149 -0.46 23.04 -7.25
N MET A 150 -1.48 23.05 -6.41
CA MET A 150 -2.82 22.61 -6.80
C MET A 150 -3.44 23.54 -7.84
N LYS A 151 -3.20 24.84 -7.77
CA LYS A 151 -3.60 25.81 -8.80
C LYS A 151 -2.94 25.49 -10.14
N TYR A 152 -1.67 25.13 -10.10
CA TYR A 152 -0.93 24.75 -11.30
C TYR A 152 -1.53 23.50 -11.94
N LEU A 153 -1.83 22.47 -11.13
CA LEU A 153 -2.49 21.26 -11.61
C LEU A 153 -3.91 21.54 -12.14
N ALA A 154 -4.68 22.40 -11.49
CA ALA A 154 -6.01 22.77 -11.96
C ALA A 154 -5.97 23.42 -13.34
N LYS A 155 -4.91 24.19 -13.62
CA LYS A 155 -4.71 24.87 -14.90
C LYS A 155 -4.12 23.95 -15.97
N ARG A 156 -3.13 23.12 -15.62
CA ARG A 156 -2.29 22.38 -16.56
C ARG A 156 -2.65 20.89 -16.68
N ASP A 157 -3.37 20.34 -15.73
CA ASP A 157 -3.70 18.92 -15.70
C ASP A 157 -5.22 18.68 -15.72
N LYS A 158 -5.88 19.17 -16.75
CA LYS A 158 -7.33 18.98 -16.93
C LYS A 158 -7.71 17.54 -17.26
N ASP A 159 -6.75 16.77 -17.76
CA ASP A 159 -6.93 15.35 -18.10
C ASP A 159 -6.72 14.42 -16.88
N HIS A 160 -6.37 15.00 -15.73
CA HIS A 160 -6.14 14.28 -14.48
C HIS A 160 -5.09 13.18 -14.62
N THR A 161 -3.94 13.51 -15.20
CA THR A 161 -2.76 12.66 -15.20
C THR A 161 -2.34 12.36 -13.76
N VAL A 162 -2.45 13.36 -12.87
CA VAL A 162 -2.31 13.19 -11.43
C VAL A 162 -3.65 12.71 -10.87
N ILE A 163 -3.66 11.51 -10.30
CA ILE A 163 -4.87 10.87 -9.80
C ILE A 163 -5.00 10.93 -8.27
N MET A 164 -3.92 11.20 -7.55
CA MET A 164 -3.88 11.26 -6.10
C MET A 164 -2.65 12.05 -5.65
N VAL A 165 -2.71 12.64 -4.46
CA VAL A 165 -1.59 13.38 -3.87
C VAL A 165 -1.31 12.88 -2.46
N GLN A 166 -0.04 12.59 -2.17
CA GLN A 166 0.42 12.31 -0.82
C GLN A 166 0.77 13.62 -0.13
N VAL A 167 0.15 13.89 1.00
CA VAL A 167 0.41 15.08 1.81
C VAL A 167 1.54 14.77 2.78
N GLN A 168 2.70 15.41 2.61
CA GLN A 168 3.93 15.14 3.37
C GLN A 168 4.49 13.75 3.08
N ASN A 169 5.47 13.30 3.87
CA ASN A 169 5.99 11.93 3.79
C ASN A 169 6.41 11.43 5.17
N GLU A 170 5.79 10.35 5.60
CA GLU A 170 6.12 9.66 6.85
C GLU A 170 6.25 10.63 8.01
N VAL A 171 5.19 11.38 8.25
CA VAL A 171 5.10 12.36 9.34
C VAL A 171 5.25 11.69 10.71
N GLY A 172 5.72 12.44 11.69
CA GLY A 172 5.95 11.97 13.03
C GLY A 172 7.29 12.45 13.56
N THR A 173 7.66 11.98 14.74
CA THR A 173 8.88 12.42 15.42
C THR A 173 9.62 11.23 16.03
N TYR A 174 10.93 11.13 15.73
CA TYR A 174 11.85 10.24 16.42
C TYR A 174 12.62 11.02 17.47
N GLY A 175 12.90 10.40 18.62
CA GLY A 175 13.69 10.99 19.69
C GLY A 175 12.90 11.76 20.73
N ALA A 176 11.61 11.97 20.52
CA ALA A 176 10.69 12.53 21.51
C ALA A 176 9.27 12.02 21.21
N VAL A 177 8.43 11.96 22.23
CA VAL A 177 7.03 11.55 22.06
C VAL A 177 6.21 12.68 21.46
N ARG A 178 6.49 13.93 21.85
CA ARG A 178 5.83 15.14 21.34
C ARG A 178 6.76 16.34 21.45
N ASP A 179 6.25 17.48 21.03
CA ASP A 179 6.89 18.77 21.27
C ASP A 179 6.67 19.18 22.74
N TYR A 180 7.74 19.52 23.45
CA TYR A 180 7.73 19.98 24.84
C TYR A 180 8.12 21.47 24.95
N SER A 181 8.08 22.23 23.86
CA SER A 181 8.30 23.67 23.89
C SER A 181 7.28 24.37 24.79
N PRO A 182 7.54 25.59 25.26
CA PRO A 182 6.56 26.32 26.08
C PRO A 182 5.19 26.48 25.41
N MET A 183 5.17 26.74 24.10
CA MET A 183 3.92 26.80 23.31
C MET A 183 3.18 25.46 23.34
N ALA A 184 3.89 24.35 23.11
CA ALA A 184 3.30 23.01 23.14
C ALA A 184 2.80 22.63 24.54
N GLN A 185 3.55 22.96 25.58
CA GLN A 185 3.12 22.71 26.96
C GLN A 185 1.82 23.43 27.29
N ALA A 186 1.66 24.68 26.85
CA ALA A 186 0.42 25.43 27.07
C ALA A 186 -0.79 24.73 26.43
N VAL A 187 -0.66 24.24 25.21
CA VAL A 187 -1.72 23.53 24.49
C VAL A 187 -1.99 22.15 25.10
N PHE A 188 -0.93 21.44 25.48
CA PHE A 188 -1.04 20.12 26.13
C PHE A 188 -1.76 20.20 27.47
N ASN A 189 -1.54 21.26 28.24
CA ASN A 189 -2.18 21.45 29.55
C ASN A 189 -3.61 22.02 29.45
N ALA A 190 -4.04 22.42 28.26
CA ALA A 190 -5.41 22.87 28.02
C ALA A 190 -6.36 21.69 27.81
N ALA A 191 -7.63 21.97 27.68
CA ALA A 191 -8.65 20.95 27.43
C ALA A 191 -8.45 20.31 26.05
N VAL A 192 -8.75 19.00 25.95
CA VAL A 192 -8.86 18.31 24.66
C VAL A 192 -9.96 18.99 23.83
N PRO A 193 -9.73 19.25 22.54
CA PRO A 193 -10.73 19.89 21.69
C PRO A 193 -12.08 19.16 21.68
N ASP A 194 -13.17 19.93 21.70
CA ASP A 194 -14.54 19.39 21.78
C ASP A 194 -14.87 18.44 20.64
N ASP A 195 -14.40 18.71 19.44
CA ASP A 195 -14.65 17.86 18.27
C ASP A 195 -14.06 16.46 18.45
N LEU A 196 -12.86 16.35 19.02
CA LEU A 196 -12.22 15.07 19.31
C LEU A 196 -12.99 14.33 20.41
N ILE A 197 -13.37 15.03 21.47
CA ILE A 197 -14.17 14.46 22.56
C ILE A 197 -15.49 13.90 22.03
N GLN A 198 -16.20 14.63 21.20
CA GLN A 198 -17.47 14.21 20.63
C GLN A 198 -17.31 13.01 19.68
N LYS A 199 -16.35 13.05 18.79
CA LYS A 199 -16.13 11.97 17.82
C LYS A 199 -15.70 10.67 18.48
N LEU A 200 -14.92 10.73 19.54
CA LEU A 200 -14.47 9.55 20.29
C LEU A 200 -15.39 9.19 21.46
N GLN A 201 -16.45 9.98 21.72
CA GLN A 201 -17.43 9.75 22.79
C GLN A 201 -16.75 9.65 24.16
N LEU A 202 -15.91 10.64 24.48
CA LEU A 202 -15.14 10.70 25.72
C LEU A 202 -15.67 11.80 26.64
N LYS A 203 -15.31 11.72 27.93
CA LYS A 203 -15.58 12.79 28.89
C LYS A 203 -14.59 13.93 28.68
N PRO A 204 -15.02 15.21 28.74
CA PRO A 204 -14.13 16.34 28.63
C PRO A 204 -13.07 16.38 29.74
N GLY A 205 -11.93 16.98 29.43
CA GLY A 205 -10.81 17.13 30.35
C GLY A 205 -9.54 17.57 29.63
N THR A 206 -8.46 17.69 30.38
CA THR A 206 -7.13 17.91 29.80
C THR A 206 -6.64 16.62 29.11
N TRP A 207 -5.61 16.74 28.30
CA TRP A 207 -5.02 15.57 27.62
C TRP A 207 -4.65 14.45 28.60
N SER A 208 -3.99 14.81 29.72
CA SER A 208 -3.63 13.82 30.75
C SER A 208 -4.83 13.19 31.42
N GLN A 209 -5.90 13.96 31.67
CA GLN A 209 -7.13 13.45 32.29
C GLN A 209 -7.88 12.51 31.34
N VAL A 210 -7.93 12.82 30.05
CA VAL A 210 -8.69 12.05 29.07
C VAL A 210 -7.94 10.78 28.66
N PHE A 211 -6.64 10.88 28.37
CA PHE A 211 -5.88 9.80 27.72
C PHE A 211 -4.82 9.12 28.63
N GLY A 212 -4.61 9.65 29.84
CA GLY A 212 -3.67 9.04 30.79
C GLY A 212 -2.27 8.89 30.23
N ARG A 213 -1.73 7.68 30.28
CA ARG A 213 -0.37 7.39 29.78
C ARG A 213 -0.20 7.59 28.28
N ASP A 214 -1.26 7.58 27.51
CA ASP A 214 -1.22 7.78 26.06
C ASP A 214 -1.31 9.26 25.66
N ALA A 215 -1.46 10.16 26.65
CA ALA A 215 -1.76 11.57 26.40
C ALA A 215 -0.70 12.26 25.53
N ASP A 216 0.58 12.05 25.80
CA ASP A 216 1.67 12.69 25.05
C ASP A 216 1.66 12.26 23.58
N GLU A 217 1.54 10.97 23.33
CA GLU A 217 1.51 10.44 21.97
C GLU A 217 0.25 10.86 21.21
N PHE A 218 -0.91 10.75 21.84
CA PHE A 218 -2.19 11.09 21.22
C PHE A 218 -2.30 12.60 20.94
N PHE A 219 -1.76 13.42 21.82
CA PHE A 219 -1.62 14.86 21.60
C PHE A 219 -0.82 15.15 20.35
N HIS A 220 0.34 14.53 20.22
CA HIS A 220 1.24 14.77 19.07
C HIS A 220 0.61 14.27 17.76
N ALA A 221 -0.03 13.11 17.80
CA ALA A 221 -0.76 12.57 16.66
C ALA A 221 -1.91 13.51 16.22
N TYR A 222 -2.66 14.04 17.19
CA TYR A 222 -3.73 14.99 16.91
C TYR A 222 -3.19 16.26 16.22
N GLN A 223 -2.09 16.83 16.74
CA GLN A 223 -1.52 18.06 16.19
C GLN A 223 -1.00 17.87 14.77
N ILE A 224 -0.31 16.76 14.51
CA ILE A 224 0.19 16.44 13.16
C ILE A 224 -0.99 16.17 12.22
N ALA A 225 -1.98 15.40 12.66
CA ALA A 225 -3.14 15.09 11.83
C ALA A 225 -3.93 16.34 11.46
N ARG A 226 -4.13 17.26 12.42
CA ARG A 226 -4.78 18.56 12.15
C ARG A 226 -3.99 19.39 11.16
N TYR A 227 -2.68 19.44 11.31
CA TYR A 227 -1.80 20.13 10.36
C TYR A 227 -1.98 19.59 8.94
N CYS A 228 -1.87 18.28 8.78
CA CYS A 228 -2.02 17.62 7.48
C CYS A 228 -3.43 17.82 6.91
N ASP A 229 -4.46 17.78 7.76
CA ASP A 229 -5.83 18.00 7.32
C ASP A 229 -6.05 19.43 6.79
N GLU A 230 -5.49 20.44 7.44
CA GLU A 230 -5.60 21.83 6.98
C GLU A 230 -4.90 22.05 5.63
N VAL A 231 -3.74 21.46 5.43
CA VAL A 231 -3.05 21.49 4.12
C VAL A 231 -3.92 20.79 3.06
N THR A 232 -4.48 19.65 3.40
CA THR A 232 -5.35 18.85 2.52
C THR A 232 -6.60 19.66 2.11
N VAL A 233 -7.29 20.26 3.07
CA VAL A 233 -8.50 21.08 2.83
C VAL A 233 -8.18 22.23 1.88
N ALA A 234 -7.08 22.94 2.11
CA ALA A 234 -6.67 24.06 1.27
C ALA A 234 -6.41 23.62 -0.17
N GLY A 235 -5.74 22.47 -0.35
CA GLY A 235 -5.47 21.92 -1.68
C GLY A 235 -6.72 21.41 -2.38
N LYS A 236 -7.58 20.70 -1.68
CA LYS A 236 -8.84 20.18 -2.23
C LYS A 236 -9.81 21.28 -2.64
N ALA A 237 -9.77 22.42 -1.96
CA ALA A 237 -10.58 23.59 -2.33
C ALA A 237 -10.22 24.13 -3.74
N ILE A 238 -9.01 23.88 -4.21
CA ILE A 238 -8.53 24.29 -5.53
C ILE A 238 -8.78 23.18 -6.56
N LYS A 239 -8.37 21.95 -6.26
CA LYS A 239 -8.61 20.77 -7.10
C LYS A 239 -8.86 19.57 -6.19
N ASN A 240 -10.07 19.08 -6.20
CA ASN A 240 -10.54 18.05 -5.24
C ASN A 240 -10.07 16.65 -5.64
N LEU A 241 -8.76 16.42 -5.69
CA LEU A 241 -8.17 15.11 -5.87
C LEU A 241 -8.21 14.32 -4.56
N PRO A 242 -8.25 12.98 -4.62
CA PRO A 242 -8.00 12.16 -3.43
C PRO A 242 -6.61 12.47 -2.86
N MET A 243 -6.52 12.55 -1.54
CA MET A 243 -5.27 12.85 -0.83
C MET A 243 -5.10 11.92 0.34
N TYR A 244 -3.86 11.52 0.60
CA TYR A 244 -3.53 10.56 1.65
C TYR A 244 -2.24 10.93 2.38
N VAL A 245 -2.02 10.27 3.50
CA VAL A 245 -0.73 10.28 4.22
C VAL A 245 -0.19 8.87 4.27
N ASN A 246 1.13 8.74 4.26
CA ASN A 246 1.83 7.47 4.41
C ASN A 246 2.49 7.36 5.78
N VAL A 247 2.81 6.15 6.18
CA VAL A 247 3.22 5.84 7.56
C VAL A 247 4.55 5.09 7.59
N ALA A 248 5.50 5.64 8.35
CA ALA A 248 6.63 4.86 8.84
C ALA A 248 6.11 3.96 9.97
N LEU A 249 5.95 2.68 9.68
CA LEU A 249 5.29 1.74 10.55
C LEU A 249 6.10 1.43 11.80
N ARG A 250 5.38 1.18 12.90
CA ARG A 250 5.96 0.45 14.04
C ARG A 250 5.70 -1.05 13.84
N ASN A 251 6.53 -1.89 14.45
CA ASN A 251 6.27 -3.33 14.43
C ASN A 251 5.00 -3.63 15.25
N PRO A 252 3.95 -4.22 14.65
CA PRO A 252 2.68 -4.42 15.35
C PRO A 252 2.75 -5.44 16.48
N PHE A 253 3.72 -6.35 16.47
CA PHE A 253 3.90 -7.36 17.50
C PHE A 253 4.88 -6.95 18.59
N ASN A 254 5.80 -6.03 18.27
CA ASN A 254 6.81 -5.55 19.21
C ASN A 254 7.11 -4.07 18.90
N PRO A 255 6.17 -3.18 19.23
CA PRO A 255 6.23 -1.80 18.74
C PRO A 255 7.31 -0.93 19.39
N GLY A 256 7.74 -1.24 20.60
CA GLY A 256 8.57 -0.35 21.40
C GLY A 256 7.76 0.84 21.93
N LEU A 257 8.45 1.92 22.30
CA LEU A 257 7.87 3.12 22.84
C LEU A 257 7.78 4.23 21.78
N PRO A 258 6.79 5.14 21.87
CA PRO A 258 6.71 6.27 20.95
C PRO A 258 7.99 7.12 21.04
N GLY A 259 8.50 7.52 19.88
CA GLY A 259 9.79 8.18 19.75
C GLY A 259 10.92 7.21 19.38
N GLN A 260 10.82 5.94 19.75
CA GLN A 260 11.63 4.85 19.18
C GLN A 260 11.11 4.48 17.80
N TYR A 261 9.79 4.54 17.60
CA TYR A 261 9.15 4.61 16.30
C TYR A 261 8.64 6.04 16.07
N SER A 262 8.21 6.36 14.86
CA SER A 262 7.72 7.69 14.49
C SER A 262 6.47 8.06 15.28
N SER A 263 6.62 8.83 16.36
CA SER A 263 5.51 9.26 17.22
C SER A 263 4.66 10.31 16.52
N GLY A 264 3.35 10.11 16.52
CA GLY A 264 2.37 11.07 15.97
C GLY A 264 2.05 10.87 14.50
N GLY A 265 2.79 10.04 13.77
CA GLY A 265 2.38 9.56 12.45
C GLY A 265 1.20 8.59 12.59
N GLY A 266 0.65 8.16 11.47
CA GLY A 266 -0.53 7.29 11.46
C GLY A 266 -0.25 5.84 11.83
N THR A 267 0.52 5.58 12.87
CA THR A 267 0.75 4.21 13.36
C THR A 267 -0.54 3.57 13.84
N ASP A 268 -0.55 2.23 13.91
CA ASP A 268 -1.77 1.45 14.14
C ASP A 268 -2.53 1.83 15.41
N ASN A 269 -1.82 2.26 16.44
CA ASN A 269 -2.40 2.63 17.73
C ASN A 269 -3.07 4.01 17.78
N VAL A 270 -2.86 4.85 16.79
CA VAL A 270 -3.39 6.21 16.71
C VAL A 270 -4.31 6.45 15.51
N LEU A 271 -4.71 5.40 14.81
CA LEU A 271 -5.60 5.53 13.64
C LEU A 271 -6.92 6.23 14.01
N HIS A 272 -7.49 5.92 15.17
CA HIS A 272 -8.73 6.57 15.64
C HIS A 272 -8.55 8.07 15.87
N ILE A 273 -7.39 8.50 16.35
CA ILE A 273 -7.06 9.93 16.50
C ILE A 273 -6.94 10.59 15.13
N TRP A 274 -6.22 9.96 14.19
CA TRP A 274 -6.07 10.48 12.83
C TRP A 274 -7.41 10.59 12.10
N LYS A 275 -8.27 9.57 12.21
CA LYS A 275 -9.59 9.59 11.56
C LYS A 275 -10.49 10.69 12.13
N ALA A 276 -10.41 10.94 13.42
CA ALA A 276 -11.16 12.03 14.07
C ALA A 276 -10.59 13.41 13.73
N ALA A 277 -9.26 13.56 13.73
CA ALA A 277 -8.58 14.85 13.57
C ALA A 277 -8.44 15.27 12.11
N ALA A 278 -8.34 14.31 11.18
CA ALA A 278 -8.08 14.55 9.76
C ALA A 278 -9.17 13.94 8.86
N PRO A 279 -10.43 14.40 8.96
CA PRO A 279 -11.54 13.80 8.22
C PRO A 279 -11.46 14.02 6.71
N ASN A 280 -10.66 14.96 6.24
CA ASN A 280 -10.54 15.27 4.81
C ASN A 280 -9.42 14.50 4.12
N ILE A 281 -8.59 13.79 4.86
CA ILE A 281 -7.60 12.86 4.32
C ILE A 281 -8.32 11.55 4.00
N ASP A 282 -8.23 11.12 2.75
CA ASP A 282 -9.02 10.02 2.22
C ASP A 282 -8.59 8.65 2.74
N LEU A 283 -7.29 8.46 2.97
CA LEU A 283 -6.76 7.21 3.53
C LEU A 283 -5.40 7.42 4.19
N ILE A 284 -5.05 6.47 5.05
CA ILE A 284 -3.76 6.36 5.72
C ILE A 284 -3.08 5.10 5.19
N ALA A 285 -1.91 5.26 4.55
CA ALA A 285 -1.27 4.22 3.77
C ALA A 285 -0.02 3.68 4.45
N PRO A 286 0.12 2.36 4.62
CA PRO A 286 1.32 1.77 5.20
C PRO A 286 2.48 1.75 4.19
N ASP A 287 3.69 2.03 4.69
CA ASP A 287 4.95 1.83 3.99
C ASP A 287 5.59 0.56 4.56
N ILE A 288 5.70 -0.49 3.74
CA ILE A 288 6.04 -1.83 4.22
C ILE A 288 7.48 -2.18 3.86
N TYR A 289 8.31 -2.34 4.91
CA TYR A 289 9.69 -2.80 4.79
C TYR A 289 9.98 -4.01 5.67
N PHE A 290 8.97 -4.55 6.36
CA PHE A 290 9.04 -5.87 6.98
C PHE A 290 9.02 -6.92 5.87
N ARG A 291 9.91 -7.90 5.96
CA ARG A 291 10.06 -8.93 4.92
C ARG A 291 9.23 -10.17 5.20
N ASP A 292 8.96 -10.46 6.48
CA ASP A 292 8.30 -11.68 6.90
C ASP A 292 6.80 -11.65 6.68
N TYR A 293 6.26 -12.77 6.27
CA TYR A 293 4.84 -12.95 5.95
C TYR A 293 3.92 -12.58 7.11
N LYS A 294 4.26 -13.04 8.33
CA LYS A 294 3.43 -12.82 9.52
C LYS A 294 3.21 -11.33 9.81
N THR A 295 4.30 -10.56 9.81
CA THR A 295 4.24 -9.13 10.11
C THR A 295 3.53 -8.36 8.99
N VAL A 296 3.83 -8.67 7.73
CA VAL A 296 3.16 -8.03 6.59
C VAL A 296 1.66 -8.31 6.62
N SER A 297 1.27 -9.57 6.87
CA SER A 297 -0.15 -9.95 6.96
C SER A 297 -0.88 -9.14 8.04
N LYS A 298 -0.23 -8.92 9.19
CA LYS A 298 -0.80 -8.11 10.28
C LYS A 298 -0.96 -6.65 9.87
N VAL A 299 0.04 -6.08 9.21
CA VAL A 299 -0.03 -4.70 8.72
C VAL A 299 -1.18 -4.53 7.72
N LEU A 300 -1.31 -5.43 6.76
CA LEU A 300 -2.40 -5.37 5.79
C LEU A 300 -3.78 -5.44 6.47
N GLU A 301 -3.91 -6.29 7.50
CA GLU A 301 -5.13 -6.38 8.31
C GLU A 301 -5.43 -5.06 9.02
N LEU A 302 -4.43 -4.46 9.69
CA LEU A 302 -4.61 -3.24 10.48
C LEU A 302 -5.01 -2.03 9.64
N TYR A 303 -4.50 -1.92 8.42
CA TYR A 303 -4.77 -0.77 7.54
C TYR A 303 -5.92 -1.00 6.56
N THR A 304 -6.54 -2.17 6.58
CA THR A 304 -7.78 -2.47 5.85
C THR A 304 -8.96 -2.28 6.79
N ARG A 305 -9.70 -1.19 6.63
CA ARG A 305 -10.81 -0.85 7.52
C ARG A 305 -12.00 -0.34 6.72
N PRO A 306 -13.24 -0.44 7.23
CA PRO A 306 -14.39 0.21 6.60
C PRO A 306 -14.17 1.71 6.38
N ASP A 307 -13.42 2.37 7.27
CA ASP A 307 -13.08 3.79 7.18
C ASP A 307 -11.70 4.07 6.60
N ASN A 308 -11.01 3.05 6.06
CA ASN A 308 -9.67 3.22 5.50
C ASN A 308 -9.42 2.26 4.33
N ALA A 309 -9.38 2.80 3.12
CA ALA A 309 -8.99 2.05 1.94
C ALA A 309 -7.53 1.60 2.06
N LEU A 310 -7.24 0.36 1.70
CA LEU A 310 -5.87 -0.15 1.71
C LEU A 310 -5.13 0.31 0.45
N PHE A 311 -4.06 1.05 0.66
CA PHE A 311 -3.09 1.39 -0.37
C PHE A 311 -1.69 1.14 0.20
N VAL A 312 -0.96 0.19 -0.37
CA VAL A 312 0.44 -0.05 -0.01
C VAL A 312 1.27 0.97 -0.78
N ALA A 313 1.41 2.16 -0.18
CA ALA A 313 2.02 3.33 -0.82
C ALA A 313 3.50 3.12 -1.12
N GLU A 314 4.19 2.41 -0.22
CA GLU A 314 5.58 1.97 -0.40
C GLU A 314 5.71 0.53 0.06
N ILE A 315 6.54 -0.21 -0.63
CA ILE A 315 7.00 -1.53 -0.20
C ILE A 315 8.42 -1.73 -0.71
N GLY A 316 9.19 -2.53 -0.01
CA GLY A 316 10.56 -2.82 -0.43
C GLY A 316 10.61 -3.37 -1.85
N ASN A 317 11.67 -3.05 -2.59
CA ASN A 317 11.82 -3.46 -3.98
C ASN A 317 12.58 -4.78 -4.17
N ASP A 318 12.73 -5.56 -3.11
CA ASP A 318 13.42 -6.84 -3.15
C ASP A 318 12.45 -8.00 -3.42
N GLN A 319 12.98 -9.13 -3.83
CA GLN A 319 12.21 -10.32 -4.23
C GLN A 319 11.11 -10.73 -3.23
N PRO A 320 11.37 -10.80 -1.89
CA PRO A 320 10.34 -11.26 -0.94
C PRO A 320 9.08 -10.42 -0.90
N PHE A 321 9.15 -9.16 -1.32
CA PHE A 321 8.03 -8.22 -1.23
C PHE A 321 7.02 -8.36 -2.36
N ALA A 322 7.42 -8.88 -3.52
CA ALA A 322 6.56 -8.90 -4.71
C ALA A 322 5.26 -9.70 -4.50
N ARG A 323 5.33 -10.83 -3.77
CA ARG A 323 4.16 -11.69 -3.53
C ARG A 323 3.07 -11.01 -2.70
N TYR A 324 3.41 -9.96 -1.98
CA TYR A 324 2.44 -9.26 -1.13
C TYR A 324 1.40 -8.45 -1.93
N LEU A 325 1.56 -8.34 -3.24
CA LEU A 325 0.51 -7.84 -4.13
C LEU A 325 -0.77 -8.68 -3.99
N PHE A 326 -0.65 -9.99 -3.88
CA PHE A 326 -1.81 -10.89 -3.83
C PHE A 326 -2.71 -10.62 -2.62
N PRO A 327 -2.22 -10.63 -1.38
CA PRO A 327 -3.08 -10.31 -0.24
C PRO A 327 -3.51 -8.83 -0.19
N THR A 328 -2.73 -7.92 -0.74
CA THR A 328 -3.15 -6.51 -0.87
C THR A 328 -4.42 -6.41 -1.70
N LEU A 329 -4.42 -7.02 -2.88
CA LEU A 329 -5.60 -7.05 -3.76
C LEU A 329 -6.73 -7.90 -3.18
N GLY A 330 -6.39 -9.00 -2.49
CA GLY A 330 -7.37 -9.86 -1.85
C GLY A 330 -8.17 -9.20 -0.74
N LYS A 331 -7.60 -8.18 -0.10
CA LYS A 331 -8.28 -7.36 0.92
C LYS A 331 -9.03 -6.16 0.33
N GLY A 332 -9.16 -6.10 -0.98
CA GLY A 332 -9.79 -4.98 -1.66
C GLY A 332 -8.90 -3.75 -1.80
N GLY A 333 -7.59 -3.92 -1.69
CA GLY A 333 -6.64 -2.82 -1.83
C GLY A 333 -6.75 -2.11 -3.18
N ILE A 334 -6.54 -0.80 -3.16
CA ILE A 334 -6.62 0.04 -4.35
C ILE A 334 -5.29 0.22 -5.07
N GLY A 335 -4.20 -0.22 -4.45
CA GLY A 335 -2.89 -0.08 -5.07
C GLY A 335 -1.74 -0.65 -4.27
N PHE A 336 -0.60 -0.72 -4.96
CA PHE A 336 0.63 -1.33 -4.46
C PHE A 336 1.80 -0.72 -5.24
N SER A 337 2.85 -0.25 -4.53
CA SER A 337 3.92 0.49 -5.18
C SER A 337 5.28 0.24 -4.51
N PRO A 338 6.18 -0.53 -5.14
CA PRO A 338 7.54 -0.67 -4.64
C PRO A 338 8.32 0.64 -4.75
N PHE A 339 9.15 0.90 -3.74
CA PHE A 339 9.98 2.10 -3.63
C PHE A 339 11.36 1.88 -4.25
N GLY A 340 11.89 2.93 -4.89
CA GLY A 340 13.26 2.92 -5.40
C GLY A 340 13.40 2.20 -6.74
N MET A 341 12.40 2.33 -7.60
CA MET A 341 12.33 1.61 -8.88
C MET A 341 12.93 2.44 -10.02
N ASP A 342 14.14 2.93 -9.83
CA ASP A 342 14.93 3.57 -10.88
C ASP A 342 16.42 3.36 -10.64
N ASP A 343 17.22 3.39 -11.68
CA ASP A 343 18.66 3.17 -11.61
C ASP A 343 19.40 4.49 -11.47
N THR A 344 19.62 4.88 -10.22
CA THR A 344 20.32 6.12 -9.85
C THR A 344 21.58 5.86 -9.02
N ASP A 345 22.12 4.65 -9.10
CA ASP A 345 23.29 4.20 -8.31
C ASP A 345 23.06 4.23 -6.79
N TYR A 346 21.84 4.49 -6.35
CA TYR A 346 21.42 4.42 -4.95
C TYR A 346 20.57 3.17 -4.72
N THR A 347 20.82 2.48 -3.61
CA THR A 347 19.97 1.38 -3.15
C THR A 347 19.50 1.64 -1.72
N ASN A 348 18.29 1.17 -1.42
CA ASN A 348 17.70 1.31 -0.09
C ASN A 348 18.00 0.11 0.83
N TYR A 349 19.06 -0.66 0.50
CA TYR A 349 19.50 -1.79 1.31
C TYR A 349 19.86 -1.35 2.74
N PRO A 350 19.45 -2.04 3.83
CA PRO A 350 18.80 -3.37 3.83
C PRO A 350 17.28 -3.35 3.75
N LEU A 351 16.62 -2.21 3.64
CA LEU A 351 15.15 -2.13 3.53
C LEU A 351 14.67 -2.70 2.20
N GLY A 352 15.34 -2.33 1.11
CA GLY A 352 15.08 -2.86 -0.23
C GLY A 352 16.18 -3.79 -0.71
N ALA A 353 16.27 -3.97 -2.02
CA ALA A 353 17.25 -4.83 -2.67
C ALA A 353 18.68 -4.27 -2.53
N LYS A 354 19.64 -5.17 -2.43
CA LYS A 354 21.06 -4.81 -2.37
C LYS A 354 21.58 -4.27 -3.68
N VAL A 355 21.06 -4.80 -4.80
CA VAL A 355 21.42 -4.41 -6.17
C VAL A 355 20.15 -4.12 -6.95
N TYR A 356 20.13 -3.02 -7.69
CA TYR A 356 19.05 -2.69 -8.59
C TYR A 356 19.45 -3.00 -10.02
N ASN A 357 18.70 -3.89 -10.69
CA ASN A 357 18.93 -4.31 -12.07
C ASN A 357 17.62 -4.83 -12.69
N ASP A 358 17.71 -5.38 -13.90
CA ASP A 358 16.55 -5.94 -14.60
C ASP A 358 15.88 -7.10 -13.83
N GLU A 359 16.65 -7.89 -13.07
CA GLU A 359 16.12 -8.95 -12.25
C GLU A 359 15.28 -8.40 -11.09
N THR A 360 15.72 -7.29 -10.49
CA THR A 360 14.95 -6.58 -9.44
C THR A 360 13.59 -6.14 -10.00
N ILE A 361 13.59 -5.56 -11.20
CA ILE A 361 12.36 -5.12 -11.87
C ILE A 361 11.45 -6.32 -12.18
N GLU A 362 12.02 -7.42 -12.65
CA GLU A 362 11.29 -8.61 -13.09
C GLU A 362 10.49 -9.25 -11.94
N GLN A 363 10.97 -9.16 -10.70
CA GLN A 363 10.23 -9.67 -9.55
C GLN A 363 8.81 -9.06 -9.48
N PHE A 364 8.68 -7.79 -9.77
CA PHE A 364 7.39 -7.09 -9.77
C PHE A 364 6.68 -7.18 -11.13
N ALA A 365 7.43 -7.16 -12.23
CA ALA A 365 6.87 -7.33 -13.57
C ALA A 365 6.10 -8.64 -13.71
N GLN A 366 6.60 -9.72 -13.13
CA GLN A 366 5.98 -11.04 -13.17
C GLN A 366 4.57 -11.03 -12.58
N VAL A 367 4.39 -10.38 -11.43
CA VAL A 367 3.08 -10.33 -10.77
C VAL A 367 2.17 -9.27 -11.40
N TYR A 368 2.72 -8.19 -11.92
CA TYR A 368 1.93 -7.17 -12.63
C TYR A 368 1.35 -7.72 -13.95
N ARG A 369 2.04 -8.64 -14.63
CA ARG A 369 1.52 -9.30 -15.84
C ARG A 369 0.24 -10.08 -15.61
N LEU A 370 -0.02 -10.53 -14.38
CA LEU A 370 -1.25 -11.23 -14.03
C LEU A 370 -2.43 -10.26 -13.89
N VAL A 371 -2.16 -9.07 -13.38
CA VAL A 371 -3.22 -8.10 -13.03
C VAL A 371 -3.50 -7.12 -14.17
N ASN A 372 -2.49 -6.67 -14.89
CA ASN A 372 -2.64 -5.71 -15.98
C ASN A 372 -3.77 -6.07 -16.96
N PRO A 373 -3.87 -7.33 -17.44
CA PRO A 373 -4.92 -7.69 -18.41
C PRO A 373 -6.34 -7.63 -17.86
N MET A 374 -6.51 -7.63 -16.54
CA MET A 374 -7.83 -7.62 -15.87
C MET A 374 -7.95 -6.48 -14.85
N MET A 375 -7.12 -5.46 -14.92
CA MET A 375 -7.03 -4.44 -13.88
C MET A 375 -8.38 -3.76 -13.61
N ARG A 376 -9.08 -3.35 -14.64
CA ARG A 376 -10.39 -2.70 -14.50
C ARG A 376 -11.47 -3.67 -13.99
N GLU A 377 -11.48 -4.89 -14.49
CA GLU A 377 -12.42 -5.94 -14.07
C GLU A 377 -12.20 -6.31 -12.61
N TRP A 378 -10.94 -6.51 -12.21
CA TRP A 378 -10.61 -6.78 -10.82
C TRP A 378 -11.04 -5.63 -9.91
N ALA A 379 -10.72 -4.39 -10.28
CA ALA A 379 -11.10 -3.21 -9.50
C ALA A 379 -12.63 -3.13 -9.29
N ARG A 380 -13.39 -3.37 -10.33
CA ARG A 380 -14.86 -3.39 -10.27
C ARG A 380 -15.38 -4.52 -9.38
N LEU A 381 -14.86 -5.74 -9.56
CA LEU A 381 -15.27 -6.91 -8.77
C LEU A 381 -14.88 -6.75 -7.30
N SER A 382 -13.73 -6.15 -7.02
CA SER A 382 -13.27 -5.84 -5.67
C SER A 382 -14.22 -4.87 -4.96
N TYR A 383 -14.74 -3.88 -5.66
CA TYR A 383 -15.67 -2.88 -5.11
C TYR A 383 -17.11 -3.38 -4.99
N GLN A 384 -17.60 -4.10 -6.00
CA GLN A 384 -19.01 -4.48 -6.12
C GLN A 384 -19.30 -5.92 -5.68
N GLY A 385 -18.29 -6.78 -5.63
CA GLY A 385 -18.45 -8.21 -5.39
C GLY A 385 -17.56 -8.73 -4.27
N GLN A 386 -17.14 -9.99 -4.39
CA GLN A 386 -16.27 -10.67 -3.45
C GLN A 386 -14.99 -11.10 -4.16
N VAL A 387 -13.86 -10.79 -3.53
CA VAL A 387 -12.53 -11.19 -4.02
C VAL A 387 -11.70 -11.81 -2.91
N TRP A 388 -10.73 -12.61 -3.28
CA TRP A 388 -9.76 -13.24 -2.38
C TRP A 388 -8.38 -13.16 -3.03
N GLY A 389 -7.36 -12.99 -2.21
CA GLY A 389 -5.98 -13.00 -2.66
C GLY A 389 -5.09 -13.50 -1.54
N VAL A 390 -4.22 -14.44 -1.86
CA VAL A 390 -3.30 -15.04 -0.91
C VAL A 390 -1.90 -15.13 -1.50
N ALA A 391 -0.90 -15.00 -0.63
CA ALA A 391 0.50 -15.19 -0.98
C ALA A 391 1.03 -16.44 -0.29
N GLU A 392 2.08 -16.98 -0.85
CA GLU A 392 2.83 -18.09 -0.23
C GLU A 392 3.22 -17.72 1.19
N PRO A 393 2.77 -18.50 2.22
CA PRO A 393 2.78 -18.05 3.61
C PRO A 393 4.09 -18.25 4.36
N LEU A 394 5.06 -18.95 3.78
CA LEU A 394 6.34 -19.20 4.42
C LEU A 394 7.42 -18.34 3.80
N ASP A 395 8.30 -17.83 4.65
CA ASP A 395 9.45 -17.05 4.22
C ASP A 395 10.56 -17.99 3.72
N SER A 396 11.51 -17.42 2.99
CA SER A 396 12.68 -18.18 2.54
C SER A 396 13.48 -18.70 3.74
N THR A 397 14.00 -19.92 3.62
CA THR A 397 14.76 -20.58 4.69
C THR A 397 16.02 -19.78 5.03
N THR A 398 16.19 -19.44 6.31
CA THR A 398 17.39 -18.77 6.81
C THR A 398 18.58 -19.72 6.93
N GLU A 399 19.79 -19.18 7.03
CA GLU A 399 20.99 -20.00 7.24
C GLU A 399 20.90 -20.80 8.55
N THR A 400 20.36 -20.21 9.61
CA THR A 400 20.13 -20.91 10.88
C THR A 400 19.19 -22.09 10.69
N GLN A 401 18.10 -21.91 9.95
CA GLN A 401 17.18 -22.99 9.65
C GLN A 401 17.82 -24.07 8.78
N LYS A 402 18.69 -23.71 7.84
CA LYS A 402 19.43 -24.67 7.02
C LYS A 402 20.36 -25.54 7.87
N ILE A 403 21.06 -24.92 8.81
CA ILE A 403 21.94 -25.64 9.75
C ILE A 403 21.09 -26.60 10.60
N TRP A 404 20.01 -26.10 11.19
CA TRP A 404 19.10 -26.94 11.99
C TRP A 404 18.57 -28.12 11.18
N ASN A 405 18.12 -27.89 9.95
CA ASN A 405 17.61 -28.92 9.07
C ASN A 405 18.65 -30.01 8.76
N ALA A 406 19.92 -29.61 8.64
CA ALA A 406 21.01 -30.57 8.39
C ALA A 406 21.30 -31.48 9.61
N GLU A 407 21.07 -30.98 10.82
CA GLU A 407 21.36 -31.67 12.07
C GLU A 407 20.17 -32.45 12.64
N ALA A 408 18.96 -32.21 12.12
CA ALA A 408 17.72 -32.81 12.61
C ALA A 408 17.70 -34.32 12.41
N THR A 409 17.05 -35.06 13.34
CA THR A 409 16.80 -36.48 13.20
C THR A 409 15.85 -36.79 12.05
N PRO A 410 15.81 -38.07 11.54
CA PRO A 410 14.82 -38.43 10.52
C PRO A 410 13.38 -38.20 10.94
N GLU A 411 13.04 -38.41 12.21
CA GLU A 411 11.70 -38.16 12.76
C GLU A 411 11.37 -36.68 12.80
N GLU A 412 12.33 -35.85 13.22
CA GLU A 412 12.20 -34.37 13.21
C GLU A 412 12.02 -33.85 11.80
N LYS A 413 12.80 -34.35 10.83
CA LYS A 413 12.69 -33.99 9.42
C LYS A 413 11.31 -34.31 8.85
N GLU A 414 10.78 -35.50 9.17
CA GLU A 414 9.46 -35.92 8.70
C GLU A 414 8.35 -35.04 9.30
N GLN A 415 8.43 -34.76 10.61
CA GLN A 415 7.47 -33.87 11.26
C GLN A 415 7.55 -32.46 10.69
N HIS A 416 8.75 -31.95 10.45
CA HIS A 416 8.97 -30.63 9.84
C HIS A 416 8.35 -30.55 8.43
N LYS A 417 8.48 -31.61 7.62
CA LYS A 417 7.83 -31.67 6.30
C LYS A 417 6.31 -31.59 6.40
N LYS A 418 5.71 -32.31 7.37
CA LYS A 418 4.26 -32.26 7.59
C LYS A 418 3.78 -30.87 8.02
N ASP A 419 4.49 -30.25 8.96
CA ASP A 419 4.16 -28.93 9.46
C ASP A 419 4.29 -27.89 8.34
N ARG A 420 5.35 -28.01 7.53
CA ARG A 420 5.57 -27.11 6.39
C ARG A 420 4.50 -27.31 5.31
N ALA A 421 4.15 -28.54 4.99
CA ALA A 421 3.10 -28.85 4.02
C ALA A 421 1.74 -28.28 4.46
N SER A 422 1.41 -28.43 5.75
CA SER A 422 0.19 -27.86 6.33
C SER A 422 0.18 -26.33 6.23
N ALA A 423 1.29 -25.68 6.56
CA ALA A 423 1.43 -24.23 6.48
C ALA A 423 1.34 -23.71 5.04
N LEU A 424 1.79 -24.49 4.06
CA LEU A 424 1.75 -24.16 2.63
C LEU A 424 0.41 -24.49 1.96
N THR A 425 -0.57 -24.92 2.72
CA THR A 425 -1.92 -25.23 2.24
C THR A 425 -2.87 -24.20 2.81
N GLN A 426 -3.42 -23.36 1.96
CA GLN A 426 -4.35 -22.30 2.36
C GLN A 426 -5.75 -22.64 1.90
N GLN A 427 -6.71 -22.57 2.83
CA GLN A 427 -8.13 -22.82 2.57
C GLN A 427 -8.86 -21.48 2.46
N LEU A 428 -9.65 -21.31 1.42
CA LEU A 428 -10.45 -20.11 1.19
C LEU A 428 -11.92 -20.48 1.13
N ASP A 429 -12.74 -19.83 1.95
CA ASP A 429 -14.19 -19.95 1.92
C ASP A 429 -14.74 -18.96 0.89
N LEU A 430 -15.23 -19.48 -0.24
CA LEU A 430 -15.75 -18.66 -1.33
C LEU A 430 -17.29 -18.61 -1.35
N GLY A 431 -17.94 -19.26 -0.39
CA GLY A 431 -19.40 -19.38 -0.33
C GLY A 431 -19.84 -20.83 -0.55
N LEU A 432 -20.49 -21.14 -1.67
CA LEU A 432 -20.89 -22.53 -2.00
C LEU A 432 -19.69 -23.43 -2.26
N TRP A 433 -18.58 -22.85 -2.65
CA TRP A 433 -17.33 -23.56 -2.93
C TRP A 433 -16.22 -23.08 -2.04
N ASP A 434 -15.26 -23.95 -1.79
CA ASP A 434 -13.98 -23.61 -1.16
C ASP A 434 -12.88 -23.74 -2.19
N ALA A 435 -11.80 -22.99 -2.01
CA ALA A 435 -10.59 -23.16 -2.78
C ALA A 435 -9.44 -23.54 -1.85
N GLU A 436 -8.63 -24.48 -2.29
CA GLU A 436 -7.37 -24.83 -1.64
C GLU A 436 -6.22 -24.39 -2.52
N VAL A 437 -5.30 -23.61 -1.95
CA VAL A 437 -4.12 -23.10 -2.64
C VAL A 437 -2.88 -23.73 -2.04
N THR A 438 -2.05 -24.36 -2.87
CA THR A 438 -0.78 -24.99 -2.47
C THR A 438 0.37 -24.49 -3.34
N TYR A 439 1.59 -24.63 -2.82
CA TYR A 439 2.79 -24.09 -3.44
C TYR A 439 3.89 -25.15 -3.50
N GLY A 440 4.55 -25.28 -4.66
CA GLY A 440 5.72 -26.13 -4.82
C GLY A 440 5.48 -27.60 -4.54
N ARG A 441 4.67 -28.25 -5.36
CA ARG A 441 4.46 -29.71 -5.31
C ARG A 441 5.09 -30.35 -6.54
N PRO A 442 6.30 -30.93 -6.41
CA PRO A 442 6.99 -31.51 -7.57
C PRO A 442 6.21 -32.61 -8.27
N MET A 443 5.54 -33.46 -7.48
CA MET A 443 4.65 -34.50 -8.00
C MET A 443 3.30 -34.35 -7.32
N PHE A 444 2.46 -33.50 -7.90
CA PHE A 444 1.28 -32.94 -7.26
C PHE A 444 0.24 -33.94 -6.70
N TRP A 445 0.21 -35.18 -7.19
CA TRP A 445 -0.71 -36.20 -6.65
C TRP A 445 -0.07 -37.11 -5.59
N VAL A 446 1.26 -37.12 -5.43
CA VAL A 446 1.96 -37.99 -4.49
C VAL A 446 2.83 -37.29 -3.46
N THR A 447 3.23 -36.04 -3.72
CA THR A 447 4.10 -35.28 -2.81
C THR A 447 3.34 -34.18 -2.08
N PRO A 448 3.67 -33.95 -0.80
CA PRO A 448 3.14 -32.75 -0.11
C PRO A 448 3.74 -31.46 -0.68
N PRO A 449 3.09 -30.30 -0.45
CA PRO A 449 3.67 -29.03 -0.82
C PRO A 449 5.00 -28.78 -0.10
N GLU A 450 6.01 -28.36 -0.85
CA GLU A 450 7.36 -28.05 -0.33
C GLU A 450 7.66 -26.55 -0.37
N GLY A 451 6.87 -25.78 -1.10
CA GLY A 451 7.07 -24.36 -1.34
C GLY A 451 7.99 -24.07 -2.51
N ASN A 452 7.93 -22.83 -2.97
CA ASN A 452 8.85 -22.33 -3.99
C ASN A 452 10.15 -21.86 -3.34
N THR A 453 11.23 -21.90 -4.10
CA THR A 453 12.54 -21.40 -3.69
C THR A 453 13.03 -20.38 -4.72
N PRO A 454 13.02 -19.08 -4.40
CA PRO A 454 12.47 -18.47 -3.17
C PRO A 454 10.94 -18.46 -3.13
N ALA A 455 10.36 -18.20 -1.95
CA ALA A 455 8.93 -18.03 -1.80
C ALA A 455 8.42 -16.85 -2.63
N ALA A 456 7.52 -17.12 -3.57
CA ALA A 456 7.09 -16.11 -4.53
C ALA A 456 5.63 -16.27 -4.98
N GLY A 457 4.99 -17.36 -4.60
CA GLY A 457 3.69 -17.75 -5.12
C GLY A 457 2.53 -16.92 -4.55
N GLY A 458 1.42 -16.97 -5.27
CA GLY A 458 0.18 -16.34 -4.84
C GLY A 458 -0.97 -16.62 -5.78
N ALA A 459 -2.19 -16.31 -5.35
CA ALA A 459 -3.40 -16.52 -6.13
C ALA A 459 -4.39 -15.38 -5.92
N LEU A 460 -5.17 -15.09 -6.97
CA LEU A 460 -6.26 -14.11 -6.98
C LEU A 460 -7.52 -14.80 -7.48
N ILE A 461 -8.60 -14.66 -6.73
CA ILE A 461 -9.91 -15.23 -7.08
C ILE A 461 -10.96 -14.14 -6.91
N ALA A 462 -11.84 -13.98 -7.92
CA ALA A 462 -12.98 -13.09 -7.84
C ALA A 462 -14.25 -13.87 -8.16
N GLN A 463 -15.30 -13.67 -7.38
CA GLN A 463 -16.60 -14.32 -7.61
C GLN A 463 -17.33 -13.62 -8.75
N LEU A 464 -17.77 -14.39 -9.75
CA LEU A 464 -18.60 -13.91 -10.86
C LEU A 464 -20.08 -14.21 -10.61
N ASP A 465 -20.36 -15.39 -10.07
CA ASP A 465 -21.66 -15.77 -9.54
C ASP A 465 -21.48 -16.90 -8.50
N ASP A 466 -22.57 -17.53 -8.04
CA ASP A 466 -22.49 -18.55 -6.99
C ASP A 466 -21.59 -19.75 -7.35
N ASN A 467 -21.45 -20.04 -8.63
CA ASN A 467 -20.72 -21.22 -9.12
C ASN A 467 -19.55 -20.87 -10.05
N GLU A 468 -19.29 -19.61 -10.28
CA GLU A 468 -18.30 -19.20 -11.28
C GLU A 468 -17.32 -18.18 -10.70
N TYR A 469 -16.05 -18.36 -11.02
CA TYR A 469 -14.94 -17.58 -10.48
C TYR A 469 -13.95 -17.19 -11.57
N LEU A 470 -13.42 -15.97 -11.45
CA LEU A 470 -12.26 -15.52 -12.23
C LEU A 470 -11.02 -15.86 -11.39
N VAL A 471 -10.05 -16.55 -11.97
CA VAL A 471 -8.90 -17.08 -11.25
C VAL A 471 -7.62 -16.80 -12.02
N THR A 472 -6.61 -16.28 -11.33
CA THR A 472 -5.23 -16.27 -11.79
C THR A 472 -4.30 -16.56 -10.61
N ALA A 473 -3.11 -17.05 -10.90
CA ALA A 473 -2.14 -17.35 -9.86
C ALA A 473 -0.72 -17.35 -10.43
N TYR A 474 0.25 -17.34 -9.53
CA TYR A 474 1.67 -17.38 -9.83
C TYR A 474 2.32 -18.46 -8.99
N LYS A 475 2.93 -19.47 -9.65
CA LYS A 475 3.62 -20.58 -8.99
C LYS A 475 2.80 -21.20 -7.86
N ALA A 476 1.55 -21.50 -8.15
CA ALA A 476 0.59 -22.05 -7.20
C ALA A 476 -0.36 -23.03 -7.89
N ARG A 477 -1.02 -23.86 -7.10
CA ARG A 477 -2.07 -24.75 -7.56
C ARG A 477 -3.35 -24.42 -6.81
N VAL A 478 -4.44 -24.29 -7.54
CA VAL A 478 -5.75 -23.94 -6.99
C VAL A 478 -6.72 -25.07 -7.26
N GLU A 479 -7.28 -25.64 -6.20
CA GLU A 479 -8.25 -26.72 -6.28
C GLU A 479 -9.57 -26.30 -5.66
N PHE A 480 -10.67 -26.45 -6.38
CA PHE A 480 -12.02 -26.14 -5.89
C PHE A 480 -12.66 -27.38 -5.28
N LYS A 481 -13.31 -27.18 -4.14
CA LYS A 481 -14.03 -28.23 -3.39
C LYS A 481 -15.38 -27.69 -2.97
N PRO A 482 -16.39 -28.57 -2.77
CA PRO A 482 -17.69 -28.14 -2.25
C PRO A 482 -17.53 -27.65 -0.81
N SER A 483 -18.24 -26.55 -0.48
CA SER A 483 -18.37 -26.11 0.90
C SER A 483 -19.26 -27.06 1.71
N GLN A 484 -19.40 -26.77 3.01
CA GLN A 484 -20.28 -27.54 3.90
C GLN A 484 -21.74 -27.55 3.41
N GLU A 485 -22.20 -26.48 2.77
CA GLU A 485 -23.56 -26.38 2.22
C GLU A 485 -23.84 -27.40 1.11
N LEU A 486 -22.81 -27.86 0.42
CA LEU A 486 -22.90 -28.86 -0.64
C LEU A 486 -22.53 -30.28 -0.15
N ALA A 487 -22.44 -30.48 1.16
CA ALA A 487 -22.12 -31.79 1.74
C ALA A 487 -23.13 -32.84 1.27
N GLY A 488 -22.59 -34.01 0.90
CA GLY A 488 -23.41 -35.14 0.39
C GLY A 488 -23.78 -35.04 -1.09
N LYS A 489 -23.47 -33.99 -1.76
CA LYS A 489 -23.64 -33.85 -3.21
C LYS A 489 -22.36 -34.26 -3.93
N LYS A 490 -22.52 -34.79 -5.14
CA LYS A 490 -21.41 -34.98 -6.06
C LYS A 490 -21.10 -33.64 -6.74
N PHE A 491 -19.89 -33.46 -7.17
CA PHE A 491 -19.46 -32.23 -7.82
C PHE A 491 -18.47 -32.48 -8.95
N MET A 492 -18.36 -31.53 -9.84
CA MET A 492 -17.32 -31.52 -10.86
C MET A 492 -17.11 -30.10 -11.36
N ILE A 493 -16.01 -29.90 -12.05
CA ILE A 493 -15.81 -28.70 -12.86
C ILE A 493 -16.73 -28.83 -14.08
N GLU A 494 -17.62 -27.86 -14.25
CA GLU A 494 -18.47 -27.83 -15.46
C GLU A 494 -17.64 -27.34 -16.67
N ARG A 495 -16.84 -26.28 -16.47
CA ARG A 495 -16.04 -25.71 -17.55
C ARG A 495 -14.95 -24.79 -17.01
N VAL A 496 -13.74 -24.88 -17.55
CA VAL A 496 -12.65 -23.94 -17.33
C VAL A 496 -12.30 -23.33 -18.67
N GLU A 497 -12.46 -22.01 -18.78
CA GLU A 497 -12.03 -21.27 -19.96
C GLU A 497 -10.80 -20.44 -19.61
N GLU A 498 -9.77 -20.54 -20.44
CA GLU A 498 -8.68 -19.58 -20.46
C GLU A 498 -9.00 -18.51 -21.49
N GLY A 499 -8.77 -17.24 -21.13
CA GLY A 499 -9.11 -16.14 -22.01
C GLY A 499 -8.54 -14.80 -21.57
N ARG A 500 -9.09 -13.76 -22.13
CA ARG A 500 -8.71 -12.38 -21.88
C ARG A 500 -9.93 -11.47 -21.96
N PHE A 501 -9.78 -10.26 -21.46
CA PHE A 501 -10.78 -9.21 -21.64
C PHE A 501 -10.38 -8.31 -22.80
N GLU A 502 -11.32 -8.08 -23.71
CA GLU A 502 -11.21 -7.09 -24.78
C GLU A 502 -12.36 -6.10 -24.64
N LYS A 503 -12.06 -4.84 -24.38
CA LYS A 503 -13.05 -3.77 -24.16
C LYS A 503 -14.11 -4.18 -23.12
N GLY A 504 -13.67 -4.79 -22.02
CA GLY A 504 -14.53 -5.24 -20.93
C GLY A 504 -15.29 -6.54 -21.18
N LYS A 505 -15.10 -7.18 -22.32
CA LYS A 505 -15.79 -8.43 -22.67
C LYS A 505 -14.82 -9.61 -22.63
N TRP A 506 -15.31 -10.72 -22.10
CA TRP A 506 -14.54 -11.97 -22.06
C TRP A 506 -14.40 -12.57 -23.44
N VAL A 507 -13.19 -12.92 -23.82
CA VAL A 507 -12.86 -13.62 -25.07
C VAL A 507 -12.15 -14.91 -24.70
N MET A 508 -12.83 -16.03 -24.96
CA MET A 508 -12.29 -17.36 -24.68
C MET A 508 -11.22 -17.71 -25.71
N GLU A 509 -10.07 -18.19 -25.25
CA GLU A 509 -8.97 -18.64 -26.07
C GLU A 509 -8.93 -20.15 -26.22
N ARG A 510 -9.11 -20.87 -25.10
CA ARG A 510 -9.18 -22.33 -25.05
C ARG A 510 -9.87 -22.82 -23.78
N VAL A 511 -10.29 -24.08 -23.80
CA VAL A 511 -10.83 -24.77 -22.65
C VAL A 511 -9.75 -25.63 -22.01
N TRP A 512 -9.59 -25.54 -20.71
CA TRP A 512 -8.79 -26.50 -19.93
C TRP A 512 -9.68 -27.68 -19.54
N ASN A 513 -9.20 -28.92 -19.75
CA ASN A 513 -9.97 -30.12 -19.40
C ASN A 513 -9.04 -31.31 -19.21
N GLY A 514 -9.59 -32.43 -18.73
CA GLY A 514 -8.85 -33.65 -18.50
C GLY A 514 -7.71 -33.46 -17.48
N ASP A 515 -6.52 -33.87 -17.85
CA ASP A 515 -5.35 -33.84 -16.97
C ASP A 515 -5.05 -32.45 -16.42
N GLN A 516 -5.42 -31.40 -17.12
CA GLN A 516 -5.20 -30.01 -16.67
C GLN A 516 -6.11 -29.61 -15.51
N THR A 517 -7.16 -30.38 -15.22
CA THR A 517 -8.17 -30.05 -14.21
C THR A 517 -8.34 -31.13 -13.13
N ASP A 518 -7.85 -32.36 -13.37
CA ASP A 518 -8.13 -33.51 -12.50
C ASP A 518 -7.53 -33.36 -11.09
N TRP A 519 -6.41 -32.67 -10.98
CA TRP A 519 -5.66 -32.53 -9.73
C TRP A 519 -5.49 -31.08 -9.28
N GLY A 520 -6.46 -30.26 -9.61
CA GLY A 520 -6.41 -28.82 -9.40
C GLY A 520 -5.81 -28.08 -10.60
N LEU A 521 -5.94 -26.76 -10.58
CA LEU A 521 -5.47 -25.88 -11.65
C LEU A 521 -4.03 -25.46 -11.34
N ASN A 522 -3.10 -25.83 -12.21
CA ASN A 522 -1.68 -25.54 -12.00
C ASN A 522 -1.28 -24.25 -12.71
N PHE A 523 -0.73 -23.30 -11.95
CA PHE A 523 -0.20 -22.05 -12.47
C PHE A 523 1.31 -22.04 -12.29
N THR A 524 2.01 -21.76 -13.40
CA THR A 524 3.47 -21.60 -13.42
C THR A 524 3.84 -20.13 -13.24
N ASP A 525 4.98 -19.71 -13.75
CA ASP A 525 5.38 -18.29 -13.84
C ASP A 525 4.78 -17.58 -15.06
N ARG A 526 4.10 -18.32 -15.93
CA ARG A 526 3.43 -17.76 -17.11
C ARG A 526 2.02 -17.30 -16.75
N PRO A 527 1.58 -16.12 -17.23
CA PRO A 527 0.24 -15.63 -16.96
C PRO A 527 -0.84 -16.48 -17.62
N HIS A 528 -1.85 -16.86 -16.83
CA HIS A 528 -3.07 -17.49 -17.31
C HIS A 528 -4.24 -16.89 -16.54
N LEU A 529 -5.27 -16.47 -17.25
CA LEU A 529 -6.50 -15.97 -16.66
C LEU A 529 -7.63 -16.94 -17.01
N LEU A 530 -8.27 -17.47 -15.97
CA LEU A 530 -9.28 -18.53 -16.12
C LEU A 530 -10.63 -18.07 -15.60
N ARG A 531 -11.70 -18.51 -16.29
CA ARG A 531 -13.06 -18.55 -15.73
C ARG A 531 -13.37 -19.99 -15.38
N VAL A 532 -13.63 -20.23 -14.12
CA VAL A 532 -13.87 -21.58 -13.57
C VAL A 532 -15.33 -21.66 -13.17
N LYS A 533 -16.07 -22.57 -13.80
CA LYS A 533 -17.47 -22.86 -13.48
C LYS A 533 -17.57 -24.23 -12.84
N MET A 534 -18.13 -24.27 -11.63
CA MET A 534 -18.34 -25.48 -10.86
C MET A 534 -19.80 -25.92 -10.96
N ALA A 535 -20.05 -27.21 -10.77
CA ALA A 535 -21.40 -27.75 -10.71
C ALA A 535 -21.51 -28.86 -9.68
N SER A 536 -22.66 -28.94 -9.05
CA SER A 536 -23.04 -30.10 -8.21
C SER A 536 -24.15 -30.89 -8.90
N TYR A 537 -24.20 -32.19 -8.63
CA TYR A 537 -25.24 -33.05 -9.18
C TYR A 537 -25.62 -34.16 -8.19
N SER A 538 -26.82 -34.70 -8.37
CA SER A 538 -27.31 -35.82 -7.58
C SER A 538 -27.19 -37.09 -8.37
N VAL A 539 -26.85 -38.17 -7.67
CA VAL A 539 -26.83 -39.54 -8.22
C VAL A 539 -28.03 -40.25 -7.62
N GLN A 540 -28.94 -40.71 -8.46
CA GLN A 540 -30.10 -41.50 -8.02
C GLN A 540 -29.74 -42.98 -7.87
#